data_7aa287789e6b1f6fb39ff31137d58412
#
_entry.id   7aa287789e6b1f6fb39ff31137d58412
#
_cell.length_a   1.000
_cell.length_b   1.000
_cell.length_c   1.000
_cell.angle_alpha   90.00
_cell.angle_beta   90.00
_cell.angle_gamma   90.00
#
_symmetry.space_group_name_H-M   'P 1'
#
loop_
_entity.id
_entity.type
_entity.pdbx_description
1 polymer ?
#
loop_
_entity_poly.entity_id
_entity_poly.type
_entity_poly.pdbx_seq_one_letter_code
_entity_poly.pdbx_strand_id
1 'polypeptide(L)'
;MIKKIVTIGPESTGKSTLARQLAEHFNALWCPEYAREYLHQNGVKYNYDDLIKITQGQLAMEDYCTVKLQDASSQLAAHSSQLLFIDTNMYVMKVWYEYVFGKCEYMVLDEIANRNYDLYLLCNIDLPWTADEMREYPDEKPRIELYHIYKDLLINQKTPWIEISGNYEQRLQAAINNINKFL
;
A
#
# COMPACT_ATOMS: atom_id res chain seq x y z
N MET A 1 -10.83 18.09 1.70
CA MET A 1 -11.03 16.66 2.09
C MET A 1 -9.78 15.91 1.71
N ILE A 2 -9.23 15.08 2.62
CA ILE A 2 -8.03 14.30 2.34
C ILE A 2 -8.36 13.21 1.30
N LYS A 3 -7.53 13.10 0.27
CA LYS A 3 -7.57 12.04 -0.73
C LYS A 3 -6.54 10.97 -0.38
N LYS A 4 -6.97 9.72 -0.22
CA LYS A 4 -6.12 8.57 0.12
C LYS A 4 -5.87 7.71 -1.11
N ILE A 5 -4.59 7.59 -1.50
CA ILE A 5 -4.13 6.83 -2.66
C ILE A 5 -3.24 5.68 -2.18
N VAL A 6 -3.59 4.46 -2.53
CA VAL A 6 -2.93 3.24 -2.04
C VAL A 6 -2.12 2.59 -3.15
N THR A 7 -0.86 2.27 -2.88
CA THR A 7 -0.07 1.35 -3.73
C THR A 7 -0.25 -0.09 -3.24
N ILE A 8 -0.62 -0.99 -4.15
CA ILE A 8 -0.95 -2.39 -3.85
C ILE A 8 -0.30 -3.32 -4.89
N GLY A 9 -0.08 -4.57 -4.53
CA GLY A 9 0.51 -5.59 -5.39
C GLY A 9 1.52 -6.47 -4.66
N PRO A 10 2.09 -7.50 -5.31
CA PRO A 10 3.06 -8.41 -4.71
C PRO A 10 4.35 -7.72 -4.24
N GLU A 11 5.18 -8.45 -3.51
CA GLU A 11 6.51 -7.98 -3.16
C GLU A 11 7.39 -7.74 -4.40
N SER A 12 8.44 -6.94 -4.24
CA SER A 12 9.39 -6.58 -5.33
C SER A 12 8.76 -5.95 -6.58
N THR A 13 7.61 -5.28 -6.44
CA THR A 13 6.93 -4.55 -7.54
C THR A 13 7.10 -3.04 -7.47
N GLY A 14 7.95 -2.52 -6.57
CA GLY A 14 8.26 -1.11 -6.46
C GLY A 14 7.20 -0.25 -5.78
N LYS A 15 6.24 -0.81 -5.04
CA LYS A 15 5.18 -0.09 -4.29
C LYS A 15 5.73 1.05 -3.43
N SER A 16 6.64 0.72 -2.50
CA SER A 16 7.22 1.68 -1.55
C SER A 16 7.99 2.80 -2.25
N THR A 17 8.72 2.46 -3.30
CA THR A 17 9.43 3.45 -4.13
C THR A 17 8.44 4.40 -4.81
N LEU A 18 7.39 3.86 -5.42
CA LEU A 18 6.36 4.64 -6.10
C LEU A 18 5.60 5.53 -5.12
N ALA A 19 5.13 4.98 -3.99
CA ALA A 19 4.39 5.75 -2.98
C ALA A 19 5.21 6.93 -2.44
N ARG A 20 6.50 6.71 -2.13
CA ARG A 20 7.42 7.74 -1.66
C ARG A 20 7.66 8.82 -2.73
N GLN A 21 7.96 8.42 -3.97
CA GLN A 21 8.19 9.36 -5.07
C GLN A 21 6.94 10.20 -5.41
N LEU A 22 5.75 9.61 -5.33
CA LEU A 22 4.49 10.35 -5.50
C LEU A 22 4.28 11.36 -4.37
N ALA A 23 4.54 10.97 -3.13
CA ALA A 23 4.45 11.89 -2.01
C ALA A 23 5.43 13.07 -2.15
N GLU A 24 6.66 12.81 -2.58
CA GLU A 24 7.66 13.86 -2.89
C GLU A 24 7.16 14.78 -4.02
N HIS A 25 6.67 14.21 -5.13
CA HIS A 25 6.19 14.97 -6.29
C HIS A 25 5.02 15.89 -5.97
N PHE A 26 4.05 15.39 -5.21
CA PHE A 26 2.83 16.14 -4.85
C PHE A 26 2.98 16.98 -3.58
N ASN A 27 4.16 17.00 -2.96
CA ASN A 27 4.37 17.60 -1.62
C ASN A 27 3.33 17.13 -0.60
N ALA A 28 3.14 15.82 -0.53
CA ALA A 28 2.12 15.12 0.22
C ALA A 28 2.72 14.24 1.33
N LEU A 29 1.89 13.73 2.23
CA LEU A 29 2.34 12.75 3.20
C LEU A 29 2.42 11.35 2.59
N TRP A 30 3.37 10.58 3.09
CA TRP A 30 3.57 9.16 2.83
C TRP A 30 3.38 8.37 4.12
N CYS A 31 2.52 7.35 4.06
CA CYS A 31 2.35 6.34 5.08
C CYS A 31 3.14 5.09 4.65
N PRO A 32 4.29 4.79 5.25
CA PRO A 32 5.11 3.64 4.89
C PRO A 32 4.48 2.30 5.31
N GLU A 33 5.03 1.21 4.79
CA GLU A 33 4.70 -0.16 5.21
C GLU A 33 5.29 -0.44 6.61
N TYR A 34 4.41 -0.64 7.60
CA TYR A 34 4.82 -0.92 8.98
C TYR A 34 5.47 -2.29 9.14
N ALA A 35 5.09 -3.27 8.31
CA ALA A 35 5.64 -4.62 8.35
C ALA A 35 7.17 -4.63 8.29
N ARG A 36 7.77 -3.77 7.47
CA ARG A 36 9.22 -3.67 7.33
C ARG A 36 9.89 -3.23 8.63
N GLU A 37 9.34 -2.24 9.30
CA GLU A 37 9.83 -1.80 10.61
C GLU A 37 9.70 -2.90 11.66
N TYR A 38 8.54 -3.54 11.72
CA TYR A 38 8.26 -4.61 12.68
C TYR A 38 9.22 -5.79 12.51
N LEU A 39 9.41 -6.28 11.28
CA LEU A 39 10.29 -7.42 10.99
C LEU A 39 11.77 -7.09 11.21
N HIS A 40 12.18 -5.84 10.94
CA HIS A 40 13.54 -5.41 11.24
C HIS A 40 13.83 -5.44 12.75
N GLN A 41 12.87 -5.09 13.59
CA GLN A 41 13.02 -5.06 15.06
C GLN A 41 12.87 -6.44 15.71
N ASN A 42 12.00 -7.31 15.15
CA ASN A 42 11.61 -8.59 15.76
C ASN A 42 12.17 -9.83 15.04
N GLY A 43 12.81 -9.63 13.90
CA GLY A 43 13.32 -10.70 13.03
C GLY A 43 12.35 -11.04 11.90
N VAL A 44 12.90 -11.59 10.81
CA VAL A 44 12.16 -11.89 9.58
C VAL A 44 11.24 -13.11 9.67
N LYS A 45 11.37 -13.92 10.72
CA LYS A 45 10.46 -15.05 10.98
C LYS A 45 9.26 -14.55 11.78
N TYR A 46 8.09 -14.70 11.23
CA TYR A 46 6.83 -14.26 11.84
C TYR A 46 5.84 -15.41 11.93
N ASN A 47 4.88 -15.27 12.81
CA ASN A 47 3.74 -16.16 13.00
C ASN A 47 2.42 -15.38 12.86
N TYR A 48 1.30 -16.04 13.08
CA TYR A 48 -0.03 -15.42 12.96
C TYR A 48 -0.23 -14.24 13.91
N ASP A 49 0.25 -14.35 15.16
CA ASP A 49 0.12 -13.28 16.17
C ASP A 49 0.99 -12.06 15.81
N ASP A 50 2.11 -12.26 15.12
CA ASP A 50 2.93 -11.17 14.61
C ASP A 50 2.21 -10.39 13.51
N LEU A 51 1.44 -11.08 12.63
CA LEU A 51 0.60 -10.39 11.66
C LEU A 51 -0.48 -9.54 12.30
N ILE A 52 -1.04 -9.95 13.47
CA ILE A 52 -1.99 -9.13 14.23
C ILE A 52 -1.31 -7.82 14.66
N LYS A 53 -0.09 -7.88 15.20
CA LYS A 53 0.66 -6.69 15.61
C LYS A 53 1.03 -5.80 14.42
N ILE A 54 1.45 -6.40 13.30
CA ILE A 54 1.75 -5.69 12.05
C ILE A 54 0.50 -4.97 11.55
N THR A 55 -0.67 -5.63 11.55
CA THR A 55 -1.94 -5.02 11.17
C THR A 55 -2.28 -3.81 12.04
N GLN A 56 -2.19 -3.97 13.37
CA GLN A 56 -2.44 -2.88 14.32
C GLN A 56 -1.48 -1.71 14.12
N GLY A 57 -0.20 -2.00 13.88
CA GLY A 57 0.80 -0.97 13.61
C GLY A 57 0.54 -0.22 12.30
N GLN A 58 0.14 -0.92 11.24
CA GLN A 58 -0.21 -0.29 9.96
C GLN A 58 -1.42 0.62 10.09
N LEU A 59 -2.47 0.18 10.81
CA LEU A 59 -3.66 0.98 11.08
C LEU A 59 -3.31 2.24 11.88
N ALA A 60 -2.56 2.09 12.96
CA ALA A 60 -2.14 3.22 13.80
C ALA A 60 -1.30 4.25 13.00
N MET A 61 -0.42 3.77 12.12
CA MET A 61 0.41 4.63 11.26
C MET A 61 -0.44 5.40 10.23
N GLU A 62 -1.42 4.75 9.59
CA GLU A 62 -2.35 5.40 8.67
C GLU A 62 -3.20 6.45 9.38
N ASP A 63 -3.71 6.14 10.57
CA ASP A 63 -4.50 7.06 11.39
C ASP A 63 -3.67 8.27 11.82
N TYR A 64 -2.44 8.06 12.27
CA TYR A 64 -1.51 9.14 12.59
C TYR A 64 -1.26 10.07 11.40
N CYS A 65 -0.98 9.51 10.22
CA CYS A 65 -0.79 10.31 9.00
C CYS A 65 -2.05 11.11 8.62
N THR A 66 -3.22 10.50 8.80
CA THR A 66 -4.51 11.16 8.52
C THR A 66 -4.75 12.34 9.46
N VAL A 67 -4.56 12.16 10.77
CA VAL A 67 -4.70 13.23 11.78
C VAL A 67 -3.69 14.36 11.51
N LYS A 68 -2.44 14.02 11.23
CA LYS A 68 -1.41 15.02 10.92
C LYS A 68 -1.77 15.91 9.73
N LEU A 69 -2.41 15.35 8.68
CA LEU A 69 -2.90 16.13 7.54
C LEU A 69 -4.09 17.01 7.92
N GLN A 70 -4.98 16.55 8.79
CA GLN A 70 -6.12 17.32 9.28
C GLN A 70 -5.65 18.54 10.06
N ASP A 71 -4.69 18.35 10.97
CA ASP A 71 -4.12 19.42 11.80
C ASP A 71 -3.38 20.46 10.96
N ALA A 72 -2.58 20.02 9.98
CA ALA A 72 -1.90 20.92 9.03
C ALA A 72 -2.88 21.77 8.24
N SER A 73 -4.04 21.23 7.87
CA SER A 73 -5.10 21.96 7.16
C SER A 73 -5.75 23.04 8.02
N SER A 74 -5.83 22.83 9.32
CA SER A 74 -6.42 23.77 10.29
C SER A 74 -5.52 24.96 10.62
N GLN A 75 -4.19 24.85 10.40
CA GLN A 75 -3.19 25.84 10.79
C GLN A 75 -2.82 26.87 9.69
N LEU A 76 -3.70 27.17 8.73
CA LEU A 76 -3.45 28.19 7.67
C LEU A 76 -2.20 27.96 6.79
N ALA A 77 -1.61 26.77 6.80
CA ALA A 77 -0.53 26.40 5.88
C ALA A 77 -1.14 26.08 4.50
N ALA A 78 -1.45 27.12 3.72
CA ALA A 78 -2.18 27.11 2.46
C ALA A 78 -1.52 26.34 1.30
N HIS A 79 -0.49 25.53 1.55
CA HIS A 79 0.30 24.86 0.51
C HIS A 79 0.60 23.38 0.78
N SER A 80 0.02 22.74 1.79
CA SER A 80 0.17 21.28 1.92
C SER A 80 -0.89 20.56 1.06
N SER A 81 -0.45 19.66 0.20
CA SER A 81 -1.33 18.77 -0.54
C SER A 81 -2.23 17.99 0.42
N GLN A 82 -3.52 17.93 0.13
CA GLN A 82 -4.49 17.11 0.88
C GLN A 82 -4.45 15.64 0.41
N LEU A 83 -3.26 15.17 0.02
CA LEU A 83 -3.03 13.80 -0.44
C LEU A 83 -2.29 12.99 0.62
N LEU A 84 -2.69 11.74 0.78
CA LEU A 84 -1.99 10.72 1.56
C LEU A 84 -1.69 9.53 0.66
N PHE A 85 -0.41 9.26 0.43
CA PHE A 85 0.04 8.05 -0.25
C PHE A 85 0.31 6.96 0.77
N ILE A 86 -0.35 5.82 0.62
CA ILE A 86 -0.29 4.71 1.56
C ILE A 86 0.41 3.53 0.87
N ASP A 87 1.53 3.09 1.45
CA ASP A 87 2.21 1.86 1.05
C ASP A 87 1.71 0.73 1.93
N THR A 88 0.91 -0.15 1.36
CA THR A 88 0.24 -1.24 2.07
C THR A 88 -0.98 -0.81 2.89
N ASN A 89 -2.12 -1.42 2.59
CA ASN A 89 -3.37 -1.28 3.33
C ASN A 89 -3.93 -2.65 3.75
N MET A 90 -5.17 -2.68 4.24
CA MET A 90 -5.81 -3.90 4.74
C MET A 90 -6.09 -4.95 3.65
N TYR A 91 -6.16 -4.60 2.37
CA TYR A 91 -6.19 -5.61 1.29
C TYR A 91 -4.87 -6.39 1.20
N VAL A 92 -3.72 -5.72 1.39
CA VAL A 92 -2.42 -6.42 1.42
C VAL A 92 -2.35 -7.33 2.65
N MET A 93 -2.79 -6.85 3.81
CA MET A 93 -2.86 -7.68 5.01
C MET A 93 -3.77 -8.90 4.81
N LYS A 94 -4.97 -8.71 4.22
CA LYS A 94 -5.89 -9.80 3.89
C LYS A 94 -5.21 -10.87 3.03
N VAL A 95 -4.57 -10.46 1.93
CA VAL A 95 -3.86 -11.39 1.04
C VAL A 95 -2.75 -12.12 1.79
N TRP A 96 -1.98 -11.42 2.61
CA TRP A 96 -0.91 -12.02 3.40
C TRP A 96 -1.45 -13.08 4.38
N TYR A 97 -2.48 -12.75 5.14
CA TYR A 97 -3.14 -13.71 6.05
C TYR A 97 -3.66 -14.95 5.33
N GLU A 98 -4.38 -14.77 4.24
CA GLU A 98 -5.00 -15.85 3.50
C GLU A 98 -3.97 -16.71 2.77
N TYR A 99 -2.96 -16.10 2.17
CA TYR A 99 -1.94 -16.80 1.38
C TYR A 99 -1.01 -17.64 2.25
N VAL A 100 -0.62 -17.13 3.43
CA VAL A 100 0.32 -17.83 4.33
C VAL A 100 -0.40 -18.75 5.32
N PHE A 101 -1.53 -18.31 5.87
CA PHE A 101 -2.20 -19.00 6.98
C PHE A 101 -3.56 -19.59 6.60
N GLY A 102 -4.06 -19.38 5.39
CA GLY A 102 -5.34 -19.90 4.91
C GLY A 102 -6.59 -19.30 5.58
N LYS A 103 -6.43 -18.24 6.37
CA LYS A 103 -7.53 -17.55 7.08
C LYS A 103 -7.14 -16.09 7.31
N CYS A 104 -8.13 -15.21 7.45
CA CYS A 104 -7.93 -13.80 7.73
C CYS A 104 -8.53 -13.41 9.09
N GLU A 105 -7.92 -12.47 9.79
CA GLU A 105 -8.45 -11.89 11.02
C GLU A 105 -9.70 -11.04 10.74
N TYR A 106 -10.70 -11.15 11.63
CA TYR A 106 -11.94 -10.38 11.53
C TYR A 106 -11.68 -8.86 11.51
N MET A 107 -10.74 -8.39 12.32
CA MET A 107 -10.33 -6.97 12.35
C MET A 107 -9.91 -6.45 10.97
N VAL A 108 -9.19 -7.25 10.18
CA VAL A 108 -8.78 -6.86 8.81
C VAL A 108 -9.99 -6.71 7.91
N LEU A 109 -10.95 -7.64 8.00
CA LEU A 109 -12.17 -7.60 7.19
C LEU A 109 -13.07 -6.42 7.58
N ASP A 110 -13.17 -6.14 8.87
CA ASP A 110 -13.94 -5.01 9.40
C ASP A 110 -13.33 -3.68 8.93
N GLU A 111 -12.02 -3.52 8.98
CA GLU A 111 -11.32 -2.32 8.50
C GLU A 111 -11.43 -2.15 6.98
N ILE A 112 -11.42 -3.23 6.21
CA ILE A 112 -11.69 -3.17 4.75
C ILE A 112 -13.11 -2.65 4.48
N ALA A 113 -14.08 -3.04 5.28
CA ALA A 113 -15.48 -2.62 5.12
C ALA A 113 -15.70 -1.14 5.52
N ASN A 114 -14.94 -0.64 6.48
CA ASN A 114 -15.17 0.67 7.08
C ASN A 114 -14.23 1.77 6.57
N ARG A 115 -12.99 1.44 6.13
CA ARG A 115 -12.04 2.43 5.61
C ARG A 115 -12.32 2.76 4.15
N ASN A 116 -12.24 4.04 3.81
CA ASN A 116 -12.44 4.52 2.46
C ASN A 116 -11.12 5.02 1.87
N TYR A 117 -10.89 4.63 0.63
CA TYR A 117 -9.77 5.08 -0.20
C TYR A 117 -10.32 5.68 -1.50
N ASP A 118 -9.56 6.58 -2.11
CA ASP A 118 -9.98 7.31 -3.30
C ASP A 118 -9.45 6.68 -4.59
N LEU A 119 -8.28 6.04 -4.53
CA LEU A 119 -7.63 5.42 -5.69
C LEU A 119 -6.68 4.31 -5.28
N TYR A 120 -6.68 3.20 -6.01
CA TYR A 120 -5.66 2.16 -5.91
C TYR A 120 -4.72 2.17 -7.11
N LEU A 121 -3.43 2.01 -6.86
CA LEU A 121 -2.38 1.82 -7.86
C LEU A 121 -1.86 0.39 -7.74
N LEU A 122 -2.31 -0.50 -8.65
CA LEU A 122 -1.87 -1.89 -8.70
C LEU A 122 -0.53 -1.97 -9.42
N CYS A 123 0.54 -2.23 -8.68
CA CYS A 123 1.88 -2.38 -9.23
C CYS A 123 2.05 -3.77 -9.88
N ASN A 124 2.32 -3.79 -11.18
CA ASN A 124 2.56 -5.01 -11.96
C ASN A 124 3.89 -5.66 -11.58
N ILE A 125 4.05 -6.93 -11.91
CA ILE A 125 5.23 -7.77 -11.62
C ILE A 125 6.33 -7.69 -12.68
N ASP A 126 6.27 -6.73 -13.58
CA ASP A 126 7.19 -6.53 -14.71
C ASP A 126 8.55 -5.89 -14.33
N LEU A 127 8.76 -5.53 -13.05
CA LEU A 127 10.08 -5.21 -12.54
C LEU A 127 10.85 -6.49 -12.18
N PRO A 128 12.18 -6.51 -12.41
CA PRO A 128 13.02 -7.60 -11.95
C PRO A 128 12.88 -7.81 -10.44
N TRP A 129 12.81 -9.08 -10.02
CA TRP A 129 12.84 -9.39 -8.60
C TRP A 129 14.21 -9.02 -8.02
N THR A 130 14.23 -8.36 -6.90
CA THR A 130 15.46 -7.98 -6.20
C THR A 130 15.49 -8.66 -4.85
N ALA A 131 16.58 -9.34 -4.53
CA ALA A 131 16.77 -10.00 -3.23
C ALA A 131 16.72 -8.97 -2.09
N ASP A 132 16.02 -9.32 -1.03
CA ASP A 132 15.87 -8.56 0.21
C ASP A 132 15.54 -9.58 1.30
N GLU A 133 16.07 -9.43 2.50
CA GLU A 133 15.90 -10.38 3.60
C GLU A 133 14.44 -10.58 4.05
N MET A 134 13.56 -9.63 3.69
CA MET A 134 12.12 -9.67 4.02
C MET A 134 11.24 -10.12 2.86
N ARG A 135 11.82 -10.60 1.75
CA ARG A 135 11.09 -11.08 0.58
C ARG A 135 11.12 -12.59 0.50
N GLU A 136 9.96 -13.19 0.35
CA GLU A 136 9.75 -14.64 0.48
C GLU A 136 9.57 -15.36 -0.86
N TYR A 137 9.17 -14.63 -1.93
CA TYR A 137 8.74 -15.23 -3.20
C TYR A 137 9.65 -14.82 -4.36
N PRO A 138 10.89 -15.40 -4.47
CA PRO A 138 11.79 -15.12 -5.59
C PRO A 138 11.28 -15.69 -6.91
N ASP A 139 10.46 -16.75 -6.87
CA ASP A 139 9.92 -17.41 -8.03
C ASP A 139 8.81 -16.59 -8.69
N GLU A 140 8.76 -16.62 -10.02
CA GLU A 140 7.76 -15.88 -10.79
C GLU A 140 6.34 -16.38 -10.58
N LYS A 141 6.15 -17.70 -10.43
CA LYS A 141 4.82 -18.31 -10.30
C LYS A 141 4.02 -17.78 -9.10
N PRO A 142 4.52 -17.78 -7.85
CA PRO A 142 3.82 -17.18 -6.71
C PRO A 142 3.53 -15.69 -6.91
N ARG A 143 4.43 -14.96 -7.56
CA ARG A 143 4.24 -13.52 -7.83
C ARG A 143 3.10 -13.27 -8.81
N ILE A 144 2.98 -14.09 -9.86
CA ILE A 144 1.86 -14.05 -10.81
C ILE A 144 0.55 -14.39 -10.09
N GLU A 145 0.54 -15.42 -9.25
CA GLU A 145 -0.64 -15.82 -8.48
C GLU A 145 -1.10 -14.68 -7.55
N LEU A 146 -0.20 -14.14 -6.74
CA LEU A 146 -0.47 -13.01 -5.87
C LEU A 146 -0.97 -11.77 -6.65
N TYR A 147 -0.36 -11.47 -7.80
CA TYR A 147 -0.81 -10.38 -8.65
C TYR A 147 -2.27 -10.55 -9.10
N HIS A 148 -2.66 -11.77 -9.51
CA HIS A 148 -4.04 -12.05 -9.89
C HIS A 148 -5.00 -11.97 -8.71
N ILE A 149 -4.60 -12.38 -7.50
CA ILE A 149 -5.39 -12.22 -6.28
C ILE A 149 -5.65 -10.73 -6.00
N TYR A 150 -4.61 -9.88 -6.05
CA TYR A 150 -4.79 -8.43 -5.90
C TYR A 150 -5.69 -7.83 -6.97
N LYS A 151 -5.51 -8.24 -8.22
CA LYS A 151 -6.32 -7.75 -9.35
C LYS A 151 -7.79 -8.14 -9.19
N ASP A 152 -8.07 -9.37 -8.78
CA ASP A 152 -9.43 -9.85 -8.51
C ASP A 152 -10.10 -9.06 -7.38
N LEU A 153 -9.39 -8.81 -6.27
CA LEU A 153 -9.88 -7.96 -5.19
C LEU A 153 -10.26 -6.56 -5.69
N LEU A 154 -9.44 -5.95 -6.55
CA LEU A 154 -9.71 -4.60 -7.07
C LEU A 154 -10.84 -4.58 -8.10
N ILE A 155 -11.04 -5.63 -8.88
CA ILE A 155 -12.18 -5.77 -9.81
C ILE A 155 -13.51 -5.88 -9.03
N ASN A 156 -13.50 -6.53 -7.87
CA ASN A 156 -14.70 -6.82 -7.09
C ASN A 156 -15.06 -5.74 -6.04
N GLN A 157 -14.39 -4.60 -6.05
CA GLN A 157 -14.69 -3.44 -5.19
C GLN A 157 -15.00 -2.18 -6.02
N LYS A 158 -15.43 -1.08 -5.38
CA LYS A 158 -15.98 0.09 -6.08
C LYS A 158 -15.01 1.26 -6.25
N THR A 159 -13.93 1.30 -5.46
CA THR A 159 -12.94 2.38 -5.54
C THR A 159 -12.20 2.30 -6.89
N PRO A 160 -12.01 3.40 -7.61
CA PRO A 160 -11.22 3.41 -8.84
C PRO A 160 -9.82 2.82 -8.62
N TRP A 161 -9.32 2.13 -9.64
CA TRP A 161 -7.96 1.59 -9.62
C TRP A 161 -7.29 1.64 -10.99
N ILE A 162 -5.96 1.63 -10.98
CA ILE A 162 -5.14 1.72 -12.17
C ILE A 162 -4.01 0.71 -12.05
N GLU A 163 -3.72 0.01 -13.14
CA GLU A 163 -2.54 -0.84 -13.26
C GLU A 163 -1.32 0.01 -13.61
N ILE A 164 -0.24 -0.16 -12.88
CA ILE A 164 1.02 0.56 -13.04
C ILE A 164 2.11 -0.41 -13.52
N SER A 165 2.64 -0.17 -14.70
CA SER A 165 3.61 -1.03 -15.40
C SER A 165 4.80 -0.24 -15.94
N GLY A 166 5.86 -0.96 -16.33
CA GLY A 166 7.08 -0.38 -16.89
C GLY A 166 8.20 -0.23 -15.88
N ASN A 167 9.27 0.47 -16.25
CA ASN A 167 10.37 0.80 -15.36
C ASN A 167 9.97 1.87 -14.32
N TYR A 168 10.84 2.18 -13.36
CA TYR A 168 10.52 3.11 -12.27
C TYR A 168 10.05 4.49 -12.73
N GLU A 169 10.69 5.04 -13.79
CA GLU A 169 10.34 6.36 -14.34
C GLU A 169 8.97 6.32 -15.04
N GLN A 170 8.73 5.30 -15.86
CA GLN A 170 7.45 5.09 -16.55
C GLN A 170 6.30 4.92 -15.56
N ARG A 171 6.50 4.17 -14.47
CA ARG A 171 5.53 3.97 -13.39
C ARG A 171 5.19 5.27 -12.70
N LEU A 172 6.20 6.06 -12.32
CA LEU A 172 5.99 7.36 -11.68
C LEU A 172 5.21 8.29 -12.59
N GLN A 173 5.61 8.42 -13.86
CA GLN A 173 4.93 9.29 -14.82
C GLN A 173 3.48 8.85 -15.10
N ALA A 174 3.25 7.55 -15.25
CA ALA A 174 1.91 6.99 -15.44
C ALA A 174 1.01 7.28 -14.22
N ALA A 175 1.54 7.08 -13.02
CA ALA A 175 0.81 7.36 -11.79
C ALA A 175 0.47 8.86 -11.66
N ILE A 176 1.43 9.76 -11.88
CA ILE A 176 1.22 11.22 -11.84
C ILE A 176 0.13 11.64 -12.83
N ASN A 177 0.22 11.18 -14.08
CA ASN A 177 -0.74 11.55 -15.13
C ASN A 177 -2.17 11.09 -14.79
N ASN A 178 -2.31 9.93 -14.19
CA ASN A 178 -3.63 9.42 -13.80
C ASN A 178 -4.17 10.10 -12.53
N ILE A 179 -3.33 10.34 -11.53
CA ILE A 179 -3.72 11.07 -10.32
C ILE A 179 -4.19 12.48 -10.68
N ASN A 180 -3.49 13.20 -11.56
CA ASN A 180 -3.89 14.54 -12.00
C ASN A 180 -5.24 14.58 -12.74
N LYS A 181 -5.66 13.47 -13.38
CA LYS A 181 -6.99 13.37 -13.98
C LYS A 181 -8.07 13.04 -12.95
N PHE A 182 -7.66 12.46 -11.85
CA PHE A 182 -8.55 12.02 -10.77
C PHE A 182 -8.80 13.14 -9.73
N LEU A 183 -7.84 14.05 -9.54
CA LEU A 183 -7.95 15.21 -8.64
C LEU A 183 -8.86 16.29 -9.20
#